data_da280090ba91fa2be432530a53d0dd5c
#
_entry.id   da280090ba91fa2be432530a53d0dd5c
#
_cell.length_a   1.000
_cell.length_b   1.000
_cell.length_c   1.000
_cell.angle_alpha   90.00
_cell.angle_beta   90.00
_cell.angle_gamma   90.00
#
_symmetry.space_group_name_H-M   'P 1'
#
loop_
_entity.id
_entity.type
_entity.pdbx_description
1 polymer ?
#
loop_
_entity_poly.entity_id
_entity_poly.type
_entity_poly.pdbx_seq_one_letter_code
_entity_poly.pdbx_strand_id
1 'polypeptide(L)'
;AYIQTALRSEYTVLGFSDHTPWKYADPHFVSRIRMLPEELDGYVQTLSALRERYADRLHIHIGLEAEYFSAYLPWLDEEMERLGIEYLVFGCHYDITDETGRYFGRPESGKDLRRYAEQVTAGLETGRYACLAHPDICLNHWTAYDKDAEAACREICAAAAHTNTPLEYNLAGLTCQNRGDGTLGYTTDFFWGIAAEYPVKALIG
;
A
#
# COMPACT_ATOMS: atom_id res chain seq x y z
N ALA A 1 -10.94 14.86 -12.07
CA ALA A 1 -11.59 13.60 -12.51
C ALA A 1 -12.17 12.85 -11.32
N TYR A 2 -11.37 12.41 -10.31
CA TYR A 2 -11.80 11.56 -9.18
C TYR A 2 -13.00 12.10 -8.39
N ILE A 3 -12.97 13.35 -7.94
CA ILE A 3 -14.08 13.99 -7.21
C ILE A 3 -15.40 13.95 -8.01
N GLN A 4 -15.34 14.25 -9.31
CA GLN A 4 -16.54 14.22 -10.15
C GLN A 4 -17.10 12.80 -10.31
N THR A 5 -16.24 11.80 -10.31
CA THR A 5 -16.65 10.38 -10.33
C THR A 5 -17.27 10.01 -8.99
N ALA A 6 -16.63 10.34 -7.87
CA ALA A 6 -17.16 10.09 -6.54
C ALA A 6 -18.56 10.70 -6.35
N LEU A 7 -18.74 11.96 -6.74
CA LEU A 7 -20.04 12.64 -6.67
C LEU A 7 -21.11 12.00 -7.56
N ARG A 8 -20.75 11.53 -8.78
CA ARG A 8 -21.70 10.81 -9.65
C ARG A 8 -22.07 9.44 -9.11
N SER A 9 -21.18 8.81 -8.36
CA SER A 9 -21.40 7.52 -7.71
C SER A 9 -21.97 7.65 -6.28
N GLU A 10 -22.42 8.86 -5.92
CA GLU A 10 -23.06 9.16 -4.64
C GLU A 10 -22.19 8.88 -3.40
N TYR A 11 -20.85 8.85 -3.55
CA TYR A 11 -19.95 8.77 -2.42
C TYR A 11 -19.97 10.09 -1.63
N THR A 12 -19.96 9.95 -0.31
CA THR A 12 -19.91 11.07 0.65
C THR A 12 -18.54 11.28 1.26
N VAL A 13 -17.64 10.31 1.11
CA VAL A 13 -16.26 10.34 1.60
C VAL A 13 -15.31 9.92 0.49
N LEU A 14 -14.18 10.61 0.38
CA LEU A 14 -13.11 10.28 -0.58
C LEU A 14 -11.74 10.50 0.08
N GLY A 15 -10.93 9.45 0.15
CA GLY A 15 -9.53 9.55 0.54
C GLY A 15 -8.62 9.66 -0.68
N PHE A 16 -7.54 10.41 -0.55
CA PHE A 16 -6.42 10.44 -1.49
C PHE A 16 -5.18 9.90 -0.80
N SER A 17 -4.46 8.99 -1.45
CA SER A 17 -3.27 8.33 -0.92
C SER A 17 -2.28 8.06 -2.04
N ASP A 18 -1.64 9.12 -2.55
CA ASP A 18 -0.56 8.98 -3.53
C ASP A 18 0.71 8.42 -2.86
N HIS A 19 1.61 7.84 -3.64
CA HIS A 19 2.87 7.28 -3.12
C HIS A 19 3.69 8.33 -2.39
N THR A 20 4.12 7.99 -1.17
CA THR A 20 4.94 8.86 -0.31
C THR A 20 6.23 9.27 -1.02
N PRO A 21 6.56 10.58 -1.12
CA PRO A 21 7.83 11.05 -1.60
C PRO A 21 8.88 10.88 -0.50
N TRP A 22 9.79 9.93 -0.64
CA TRP A 22 10.85 9.74 0.33
C TRP A 22 12.02 10.68 0.11
N LYS A 23 12.60 11.19 1.19
CA LYS A 23 13.85 11.95 1.14
C LYS A 23 15.02 10.98 1.17
N TYR A 24 15.42 10.50 -0.01
CA TYR A 24 16.47 9.49 -0.16
C TYR A 24 17.85 9.95 0.30
N ALA A 25 18.71 8.97 0.60
CA ALA A 25 20.10 9.24 0.99
C ALA A 25 20.93 9.77 -0.18
N ASP A 26 20.71 9.26 -1.40
CA ASP A 26 21.30 9.83 -2.62
C ASP A 26 20.44 11.02 -3.12
N PRO A 27 20.94 12.25 -3.06
CA PRO A 27 20.19 13.42 -3.52
C PRO A 27 19.98 13.47 -5.05
N HIS A 28 20.62 12.58 -5.81
CA HIS A 28 20.49 12.49 -7.26
C HIS A 28 19.51 11.39 -7.69
N PHE A 29 19.08 10.54 -6.75
CA PHE A 29 18.09 9.53 -7.05
C PHE A 29 16.69 10.16 -7.21
N VAL A 30 16.04 9.84 -8.30
CA VAL A 30 14.66 10.25 -8.60
C VAL A 30 13.82 9.01 -8.81
N SER A 31 12.88 8.77 -7.90
CA SER A 31 11.90 7.70 -8.06
C SER A 31 11.00 7.96 -9.26
N ARG A 32 10.64 6.88 -9.98
CA ARG A 32 9.73 6.97 -11.13
C ARG A 32 8.27 6.68 -10.79
N ILE A 33 8.00 6.31 -9.53
CA ILE A 33 6.67 5.84 -9.10
C ILE A 33 6.00 6.79 -8.10
N ARG A 34 6.68 7.85 -7.67
CA ARG A 34 6.18 8.76 -6.65
C ARG A 34 6.55 10.22 -6.96
N MET A 35 5.84 11.14 -6.36
CA MET A 35 6.17 12.57 -6.43
C MET A 35 7.52 12.85 -5.79
N LEU A 36 8.10 14.01 -6.08
CA LEU A 36 9.31 14.49 -5.40
C LEU A 36 8.96 15.07 -4.02
N PRO A 37 9.90 15.07 -3.04
CA PRO A 37 9.65 15.67 -1.72
C PRO A 37 9.17 17.14 -1.78
N GLU A 38 9.70 17.95 -2.69
CA GLU A 38 9.31 19.34 -2.91
C GLU A 38 7.91 19.51 -3.51
N GLU A 39 7.30 18.46 -4.03
CA GLU A 39 5.92 18.48 -4.57
C GLU A 39 4.87 18.19 -3.50
N LEU A 40 5.28 17.69 -2.32
CA LEU A 40 4.36 17.27 -1.26
C LEU A 40 3.49 18.43 -0.74
N ASP A 41 4.07 19.61 -0.57
CA ASP A 41 3.32 20.82 -0.18
C ASP A 41 2.23 21.16 -1.20
N GLY A 42 2.56 21.10 -2.49
CA GLY A 42 1.61 21.34 -3.59
C GLY A 42 0.49 20.31 -3.64
N TYR A 43 0.80 19.03 -3.37
CA TYR A 43 -0.19 17.95 -3.25
C TYR A 43 -1.20 18.26 -2.13
N VAL A 44 -0.73 18.55 -0.92
CA VAL A 44 -1.60 18.82 0.23
C VAL A 44 -2.39 20.12 0.03
N GLN A 45 -1.77 21.19 -0.46
CA GLN A 45 -2.46 22.45 -0.76
C GLN A 45 -3.59 22.28 -1.78
N THR A 46 -3.33 21.51 -2.85
CA THR A 46 -4.32 21.22 -3.88
C THR A 46 -5.52 20.47 -3.30
N LEU A 47 -5.27 19.43 -2.51
CA LEU A 47 -6.33 18.63 -1.90
C LEU A 47 -7.09 19.41 -0.83
N SER A 48 -6.42 20.28 -0.06
CA SER A 48 -7.07 21.16 0.93
C SER A 48 -8.03 22.16 0.27
N ALA A 49 -7.60 22.79 -0.82
CA ALA A 49 -8.49 23.67 -1.59
C ALA A 49 -9.70 22.92 -2.19
N LEU A 50 -9.50 21.68 -2.64
CA LEU A 50 -10.59 20.83 -3.11
C LEU A 50 -11.52 20.41 -1.97
N ARG A 51 -10.99 20.09 -0.80
CA ARG A 51 -11.77 19.78 0.41
C ARG A 51 -12.68 20.94 0.79
N GLU A 52 -12.17 22.15 0.84
CA GLU A 52 -12.95 23.35 1.11
C GLU A 52 -14.05 23.56 0.05
N ARG A 53 -13.67 23.45 -1.23
CA ARG A 53 -14.59 23.66 -2.35
C ARG A 53 -15.79 22.72 -2.39
N TYR A 54 -15.61 21.48 -1.88
CA TYR A 54 -16.64 20.43 -1.94
C TYR A 54 -17.19 20.04 -0.58
N ALA A 55 -16.88 20.80 0.48
CA ALA A 55 -17.19 20.48 1.88
C ALA A 55 -18.67 20.19 2.15
N ASP A 56 -19.58 20.78 1.41
CA ASP A 56 -21.03 20.59 1.51
C ASP A 56 -21.52 19.26 0.90
N ARG A 57 -20.70 18.56 0.12
CA ARG A 57 -21.10 17.37 -0.65
C ARG A 57 -20.17 16.17 -0.50
N LEU A 58 -18.91 16.39 -0.12
CA LEU A 58 -17.90 15.33 -0.10
C LEU A 58 -16.86 15.62 1.00
N HIS A 59 -16.72 14.69 1.95
CA HIS A 59 -15.64 14.73 2.91
C HIS A 59 -14.37 14.18 2.25
N ILE A 60 -13.33 15.02 2.11
CA ILE A 60 -12.07 14.65 1.51
C ILE A 60 -11.03 14.46 2.62
N HIS A 61 -10.42 13.27 2.66
CA HIS A 61 -9.29 12.94 3.51
C HIS A 61 -7.99 12.95 2.72
N ILE A 62 -6.92 13.46 3.33
CA ILE A 62 -5.59 13.58 2.73
C ILE A 62 -4.66 12.59 3.42
N GLY A 63 -4.20 11.61 2.67
CA GLY A 63 -3.28 10.58 3.12
C GLY A 63 -2.16 10.33 2.14
N LEU A 64 -1.35 9.34 2.43
CA LEU A 64 -0.29 8.84 1.56
C LEU A 64 -0.29 7.31 1.56
N GLU A 65 0.15 6.70 0.47
CA GLU A 65 0.55 5.30 0.46
C GLU A 65 2.05 5.24 0.77
N ALA A 66 2.39 4.62 1.90
CA ALA A 66 3.75 4.61 2.42
C ALA A 66 4.24 3.19 2.71
N GLU A 67 5.48 2.92 2.33
CA GLU A 67 6.20 1.72 2.74
C GLU A 67 6.69 1.84 4.20
N TYR A 68 7.06 0.69 4.78
CA TYR A 68 7.78 0.65 6.05
C TYR A 68 9.29 0.74 5.81
N PHE A 69 9.78 1.95 5.59
CA PHE A 69 11.22 2.26 5.53
C PHE A 69 11.65 2.89 6.86
N SER A 70 12.03 2.08 7.83
CA SER A 70 12.25 2.51 9.21
C SER A 70 13.20 3.70 9.36
N ALA A 71 14.21 3.82 8.48
CA ALA A 71 15.17 4.92 8.50
C ALA A 71 14.55 6.27 8.09
N TYR A 72 13.45 6.26 7.33
CA TYR A 72 12.81 7.47 6.80
C TYR A 72 11.52 7.85 7.53
N LEU A 73 11.02 6.99 8.43
CA LEU A 73 9.80 7.28 9.19
C LEU A 73 9.86 8.58 10.01
N PRO A 74 10.98 8.95 10.67
CA PRO A 74 11.04 10.22 11.40
C PRO A 74 10.75 11.42 10.52
N TRP A 75 11.29 11.44 9.30
CA TRP A 75 11.01 12.50 8.32
C TRP A 75 9.52 12.48 7.91
N LEU A 76 8.95 11.31 7.67
CA LEU A 76 7.53 11.19 7.32
C LEU A 76 6.63 11.71 8.45
N ASP A 77 6.94 11.39 9.71
CA ASP A 77 6.20 11.86 10.87
C ASP A 77 6.19 13.39 10.96
N GLU A 78 7.36 14.03 10.76
CA GLU A 78 7.50 15.48 10.72
C GLU A 78 6.66 16.12 9.60
N GLU A 79 6.67 15.53 8.40
CA GLU A 79 5.90 16.05 7.27
C GLU A 79 4.39 15.84 7.46
N MET A 80 3.97 14.71 8.03
CA MET A 80 2.57 14.45 8.33
C MET A 80 2.03 15.48 9.33
N GLU A 81 2.76 15.76 10.41
CA GLU A 81 2.39 16.78 11.39
C GLU A 81 2.36 18.18 10.77
N ARG A 82 3.42 18.55 10.02
CA ARG A 82 3.54 19.86 9.38
C ARG A 82 2.42 20.17 8.40
N LEU A 83 2.01 19.17 7.62
CA LEU A 83 1.06 19.34 6.51
C LEU A 83 -0.37 18.91 6.86
N GLY A 84 -0.60 18.30 8.01
CA GLY A 84 -1.90 17.78 8.42
C GLY A 84 -2.35 16.60 7.58
N ILE A 85 -1.42 15.70 7.20
CA ILE A 85 -1.73 14.44 6.53
C ILE A 85 -2.37 13.50 7.54
N GLU A 86 -3.56 12.96 7.22
CA GLU A 86 -4.47 12.36 8.19
C GLU A 86 -4.28 10.87 8.37
N TYR A 87 -3.81 10.14 7.34
CA TYR A 87 -3.68 8.68 7.37
C TYR A 87 -2.63 8.16 6.41
N LEU A 88 -2.20 6.93 6.66
CA LEU A 88 -1.33 6.17 5.76
C LEU A 88 -2.01 4.87 5.31
N VAL A 89 -1.87 4.55 4.03
CA VAL A 89 -2.10 3.22 3.47
C VAL A 89 -0.75 2.51 3.40
N PHE A 90 -0.66 1.26 3.81
CA PHE A 90 0.59 0.50 3.73
C PHE A 90 0.75 -0.12 2.36
N GLY A 91 1.69 0.38 1.56
CA GLY A 91 2.12 -0.25 0.30
C GLY A 91 3.50 -0.87 0.47
N CYS A 92 3.60 -2.19 0.63
CA CYS A 92 4.90 -2.86 0.78
C CYS A 92 5.47 -3.26 -0.58
N HIS A 93 6.22 -2.36 -1.23
CA HIS A 93 6.73 -2.56 -2.59
C HIS A 93 8.18 -3.04 -2.66
N TYR A 94 9.04 -2.58 -1.77
CA TYR A 94 10.49 -2.81 -1.81
C TYR A 94 11.03 -3.29 -0.48
N ASP A 95 12.08 -4.10 -0.53
CA ASP A 95 12.68 -4.73 0.66
C ASP A 95 13.57 -3.79 1.49
N ILE A 96 14.07 -2.71 0.93
CA ILE A 96 14.84 -1.66 1.62
C ILE A 96 14.25 -0.30 1.22
N THR A 97 14.51 0.14 -0.01
CA THR A 97 13.92 1.31 -0.66
C THR A 97 13.85 1.06 -2.16
N ASP A 98 13.13 1.87 -2.91
CA ASP A 98 13.19 1.79 -4.39
C ASP A 98 14.51 2.34 -4.96
N GLU A 99 15.34 3.01 -4.14
CA GLU A 99 16.70 3.43 -4.49
C GLU A 99 17.68 2.25 -4.54
N THR A 100 17.61 1.35 -3.56
CA THR A 100 18.62 0.30 -3.35
C THR A 100 18.05 -1.09 -3.19
N GLY A 101 16.74 -1.20 -3.01
CA GLY A 101 16.05 -2.46 -2.73
C GLY A 101 15.53 -3.17 -3.97
N ARG A 102 14.94 -4.34 -3.71
CA ARG A 102 14.32 -5.18 -4.73
C ARG A 102 12.80 -5.06 -4.63
N TYR A 103 12.16 -5.00 -5.79
CA TYR A 103 10.71 -4.95 -5.87
C TYR A 103 10.09 -6.30 -5.49
N PHE A 104 9.27 -6.32 -4.48
CA PHE A 104 8.61 -7.53 -3.97
C PHE A 104 7.65 -8.20 -4.93
N GLY A 105 7.07 -7.46 -5.85
CA GLY A 105 6.19 -8.04 -6.89
C GLY A 105 6.93 -8.91 -7.92
N ARG A 106 8.26 -9.09 -7.79
CA ARG A 106 9.09 -9.97 -8.64
C ARG A 106 10.03 -10.82 -7.79
N PRO A 107 9.50 -11.72 -6.96
CA PRO A 107 10.32 -12.59 -6.14
C PRO A 107 11.09 -13.59 -7.02
N GLU A 108 12.30 -13.92 -6.63
CA GLU A 108 13.16 -14.91 -7.30
C GLU A 108 13.26 -16.21 -6.49
N SER A 109 12.88 -16.18 -5.22
CA SER A 109 12.98 -17.32 -4.31
C SER A 109 11.96 -17.23 -3.16
N GLY A 110 11.71 -18.35 -2.47
CA GLY A 110 10.92 -18.37 -1.26
C GLY A 110 11.47 -17.49 -0.12
N LYS A 111 12.77 -17.14 -0.19
CA LYS A 111 13.35 -16.17 0.76
C LYS A 111 12.79 -14.75 0.54
N ASP A 112 12.50 -14.38 -0.70
CA ASP A 112 11.94 -13.08 -1.01
C ASP A 112 10.48 -12.99 -0.51
N LEU A 113 9.71 -14.08 -0.65
CA LEU A 113 8.35 -14.16 -0.09
C LEU A 113 8.35 -14.04 1.44
N ARG A 114 9.28 -14.73 2.11
CA ARG A 114 9.43 -14.63 3.56
C ARG A 114 9.81 -13.21 3.98
N ARG A 115 10.77 -12.60 3.31
CA ARG A 115 11.21 -11.24 3.59
C ARG A 115 10.08 -10.22 3.40
N TYR A 116 9.22 -10.42 2.39
CA TYR A 116 8.01 -9.64 2.21
C TYR A 116 7.09 -9.76 3.43
N ALA A 117 6.78 -10.97 3.86
CA ALA A 117 5.90 -11.22 5.00
C ALA A 117 6.47 -10.63 6.30
N GLU A 118 7.78 -10.81 6.55
CA GLU A 118 8.49 -10.20 7.68
C GLU A 118 8.38 -8.67 7.69
N GLN A 119 8.56 -8.03 6.52
CA GLN A 119 8.47 -6.56 6.41
C GLN A 119 7.03 -6.06 6.56
N VAL A 120 6.06 -6.78 6.01
CA VAL A 120 4.64 -6.49 6.23
C VAL A 120 4.30 -6.59 7.70
N THR A 121 4.69 -7.68 8.38
CA THR A 121 4.46 -7.87 9.81
C THR A 121 5.05 -6.72 10.62
N ALA A 122 6.33 -6.39 10.38
CA ALA A 122 7.00 -5.30 11.10
C ALA A 122 6.31 -3.93 10.86
N GLY A 123 5.85 -3.67 9.65
CA GLY A 123 5.09 -2.46 9.33
C GLY A 123 3.74 -2.40 10.05
N LEU A 124 2.97 -3.48 10.02
CA LEU A 124 1.66 -3.57 10.69
C LEU A 124 1.77 -3.40 12.21
N GLU A 125 2.79 -3.98 12.84
CA GLU A 125 3.05 -3.86 14.27
C GLU A 125 3.30 -2.42 14.74
N THR A 126 3.66 -1.51 13.83
CA THR A 126 3.79 -0.08 14.18
C THR A 126 2.46 0.60 14.50
N GLY A 127 1.32 0.04 14.06
CA GLY A 127 0.00 0.62 14.20
C GLY A 127 -0.25 1.92 13.42
N ARG A 128 0.62 2.25 12.46
CA ARG A 128 0.58 3.51 11.69
C ARG A 128 -0.42 3.52 10.55
N TYR A 129 -0.79 2.35 10.04
CA TYR A 129 -1.47 2.23 8.76
C TYR A 129 -2.95 1.93 8.92
N ALA A 130 -3.77 2.60 8.14
CA ALA A 130 -5.22 2.39 8.09
C ALA A 130 -5.61 1.06 7.44
N CYS A 131 -4.83 0.58 6.48
CA CYS A 131 -4.98 -0.72 5.84
C CYS A 131 -3.68 -1.15 5.16
N LEU A 132 -3.56 -2.44 4.82
CA LEU A 132 -2.53 -2.99 3.94
C LEU A 132 -3.07 -3.09 2.52
N ALA A 133 -2.47 -2.33 1.59
CA ALA A 133 -2.77 -2.38 0.16
C ALA A 133 -2.21 -3.67 -0.46
N HIS A 134 -2.93 -4.20 -1.47
CA HIS A 134 -2.49 -5.36 -2.29
C HIS A 134 -1.63 -6.37 -1.52
N PRO A 135 -2.16 -7.02 -0.45
CA PRO A 135 -1.39 -7.82 0.52
C PRO A 135 -0.65 -9.00 -0.09
N ASP A 136 -1.04 -9.46 -1.26
CA ASP A 136 -0.44 -10.58 -1.98
C ASP A 136 0.37 -10.15 -3.23
N ILE A 137 0.81 -8.90 -3.30
CA ILE A 137 1.61 -8.40 -4.44
C ILE A 137 2.91 -9.20 -4.64
N CYS A 138 3.43 -9.82 -3.59
CA CYS A 138 4.58 -10.72 -3.68
C CYS A 138 4.32 -11.97 -4.55
N LEU A 139 3.08 -12.32 -4.81
CA LEU A 139 2.72 -13.42 -5.72
C LEU A 139 2.65 -12.98 -7.19
N ASN A 140 2.73 -11.68 -7.49
CA ASN A 140 2.47 -11.11 -8.81
C ASN A 140 3.26 -11.79 -9.94
N HIS A 141 4.53 -12.13 -9.70
CA HIS A 141 5.37 -12.88 -10.65
C HIS A 141 5.80 -14.26 -10.12
N TRP A 142 5.14 -14.75 -9.07
CA TRP A 142 5.34 -16.13 -8.60
C TRP A 142 4.62 -17.12 -9.51
N THR A 143 5.05 -18.37 -9.56
CA THR A 143 4.54 -19.34 -10.55
C THR A 143 3.83 -20.55 -9.94
N ALA A 144 3.81 -20.66 -8.61
CA ALA A 144 3.20 -21.80 -7.93
C ALA A 144 2.61 -21.42 -6.57
N TYR A 145 1.50 -22.06 -6.20
CA TYR A 145 0.96 -22.01 -4.83
C TYR A 145 1.65 -23.07 -3.95
N ASP A 146 2.91 -22.86 -3.70
CA ASP A 146 3.77 -23.76 -2.94
C ASP A 146 3.80 -23.41 -1.44
N LYS A 147 4.65 -24.16 -0.70
CA LYS A 147 4.81 -23.99 0.75
C LYS A 147 5.32 -22.59 1.15
N ASP A 148 6.16 -21.98 0.32
CA ASP A 148 6.73 -20.67 0.61
C ASP A 148 5.65 -19.59 0.40
N ALA A 149 4.84 -19.70 -0.65
CA ALA A 149 3.69 -18.84 -0.89
C ALA A 149 2.65 -18.96 0.25
N GLU A 150 2.30 -20.21 0.64
CA GLU A 150 1.36 -20.45 1.74
C GLU A 150 1.86 -19.85 3.06
N ALA A 151 3.13 -20.09 3.41
CA ALA A 151 3.71 -19.58 4.65
C ALA A 151 3.68 -18.05 4.71
N ALA A 152 4.07 -17.37 3.62
CA ALA A 152 4.03 -15.91 3.54
C ALA A 152 2.60 -15.37 3.68
N CYS A 153 1.62 -15.94 2.97
CA CYS A 153 0.23 -15.52 3.07
C CYS A 153 -0.34 -15.70 4.48
N ARG A 154 -0.05 -16.83 5.14
CA ARG A 154 -0.49 -17.09 6.52
C ARG A 154 0.12 -16.11 7.51
N GLU A 155 1.38 -15.77 7.38
CA GLU A 155 2.08 -14.81 8.24
C GLU A 155 1.45 -13.42 8.10
N ILE A 156 1.20 -12.95 6.87
CA ILE A 156 0.54 -11.67 6.59
C ILE A 156 -0.87 -11.63 7.21
N CYS A 157 -1.67 -12.68 7.00
CA CYS A 157 -3.02 -12.74 7.55
C CYS A 157 -3.03 -12.78 9.08
N ALA A 158 -2.09 -13.51 9.69
CA ALA A 158 -1.93 -13.54 11.14
C ALA A 158 -1.55 -12.17 11.71
N ALA A 159 -0.60 -11.47 11.08
CA ALA A 159 -0.20 -10.12 11.49
C ALA A 159 -1.35 -9.11 11.36
N ALA A 160 -2.08 -9.14 10.24
CA ALA A 160 -3.24 -8.28 10.01
C ALA A 160 -4.35 -8.53 11.03
N ALA A 161 -4.63 -9.80 11.35
CA ALA A 161 -5.59 -10.17 12.40
C ALA A 161 -5.14 -9.70 13.80
N HIS A 162 -3.86 -9.88 14.13
CA HIS A 162 -3.29 -9.46 15.41
C HIS A 162 -3.37 -7.94 15.61
N THR A 163 -3.03 -7.18 14.58
CA THR A 163 -3.04 -5.70 14.62
C THR A 163 -4.41 -5.10 14.32
N ASN A 164 -5.41 -5.93 13.98
CA ASN A 164 -6.74 -5.49 13.51
C ASN A 164 -6.66 -4.53 12.31
N THR A 165 -5.64 -4.69 11.46
CA THR A 165 -5.45 -3.88 10.25
C THR A 165 -6.22 -4.49 9.08
N PRO A 166 -7.10 -3.76 8.39
CA PRO A 166 -7.80 -4.25 7.20
C PRO A 166 -6.84 -4.58 6.04
N LEU A 167 -7.22 -5.59 5.25
CA LEU A 167 -6.54 -5.97 4.01
C LEU A 167 -7.33 -5.46 2.80
N GLU A 168 -6.64 -4.90 1.82
CA GLU A 168 -7.26 -4.44 0.59
C GLU A 168 -7.48 -5.58 -0.40
N TYR A 169 -8.73 -5.83 -0.81
CA TYR A 169 -9.06 -6.59 -2.00
C TYR A 169 -8.88 -5.68 -3.21
N ASN A 170 -7.68 -5.68 -3.79
CA ASN A 170 -7.28 -4.73 -4.82
C ASN A 170 -7.85 -5.09 -6.19
N LEU A 171 -8.78 -4.29 -6.73
CA LEU A 171 -9.43 -4.57 -8.01
C LEU A 171 -8.48 -4.45 -9.21
N ALA A 172 -7.45 -3.61 -9.13
CA ALA A 172 -6.46 -3.53 -10.19
C ALA A 172 -5.65 -4.84 -10.30
N GLY A 173 -5.43 -5.55 -9.19
CA GLY A 173 -4.78 -6.84 -9.17
C GLY A 173 -5.47 -7.90 -10.02
N LEU A 174 -6.79 -7.87 -10.10
CA LEU A 174 -7.56 -8.79 -10.92
C LEU A 174 -7.19 -8.70 -12.41
N THR A 175 -6.75 -7.53 -12.87
CA THR A 175 -6.28 -7.33 -14.26
C THR A 175 -4.92 -7.94 -14.50
N CYS A 176 -4.18 -8.24 -13.43
CA CYS A 176 -2.85 -8.85 -13.47
C CYS A 176 -2.88 -10.38 -13.48
N GLN A 177 -4.04 -11.00 -13.32
CA GLN A 177 -4.19 -12.45 -13.36
C GLN A 177 -4.29 -12.95 -14.81
N ASN A 178 -3.97 -14.22 -15.03
CA ASN A 178 -4.14 -14.91 -16.32
C ASN A 178 -3.41 -14.23 -17.50
N ARG A 179 -2.23 -13.69 -17.27
CA ARG A 179 -1.41 -13.03 -18.32
C ARG A 179 -0.91 -13.98 -19.41
N GLY A 180 -1.03 -15.30 -19.21
CA GLY A 180 -0.55 -16.31 -20.15
C GLY A 180 0.97 -16.56 -20.11
N ASP A 181 1.69 -15.92 -19.19
CA ASP A 181 3.14 -16.08 -18.98
C ASP A 181 3.48 -17.07 -17.85
N GLY A 182 2.47 -17.71 -17.25
CA GLY A 182 2.61 -18.68 -16.16
C GLY A 182 2.77 -18.04 -14.77
N THR A 183 2.65 -16.72 -14.65
CA THR A 183 2.66 -16.02 -13.36
C THR A 183 1.25 -15.99 -12.74
N LEU A 184 1.19 -15.94 -11.38
CA LEU A 184 -0.06 -16.00 -10.65
C LEU A 184 -0.85 -14.68 -10.67
N GLY A 185 -0.14 -13.53 -10.76
CA GLY A 185 -0.74 -12.23 -10.49
C GLY A 185 -0.94 -12.01 -9.00
N TYR A 186 -1.74 -11.01 -8.64
CA TYR A 186 -2.14 -10.73 -7.25
C TYR A 186 -3.65 -10.48 -7.17
N THR A 187 -4.18 -10.31 -5.95
CA THR A 187 -5.60 -10.43 -5.60
C THR A 187 -6.11 -11.85 -5.92
N THR A 188 -5.35 -12.85 -5.47
CA THR A 188 -5.57 -14.24 -5.83
C THR A 188 -6.57 -14.93 -4.91
N ASP A 189 -7.38 -15.85 -5.47
CA ASP A 189 -8.28 -16.69 -4.66
C ASP A 189 -7.51 -17.50 -3.61
N PHE A 190 -6.23 -17.83 -3.89
CA PHE A 190 -5.36 -18.51 -2.95
C PHE A 190 -5.11 -17.68 -1.69
N PHE A 191 -4.70 -16.42 -1.83
CA PHE A 191 -4.49 -15.54 -0.69
C PHE A 191 -5.79 -15.33 0.09
N TRP A 192 -6.88 -15.02 -0.60
CA TRP A 192 -8.16 -14.71 0.03
C TRP A 192 -8.83 -15.94 0.65
N GLY A 193 -8.55 -17.15 0.13
CA GLY A 193 -8.93 -18.41 0.77
C GLY A 193 -8.25 -18.58 2.13
N ILE A 194 -6.94 -18.26 2.22
CA ILE A 194 -6.20 -18.27 3.49
C ILE A 194 -6.71 -17.16 4.41
N ALA A 195 -6.93 -15.95 3.89
CA ALA A 195 -7.42 -14.82 4.67
C ALA A 195 -8.77 -15.11 5.35
N ALA A 196 -9.63 -15.89 4.70
CA ALA A 196 -10.91 -16.31 5.28
C ALA A 196 -10.80 -17.22 6.53
N GLU A 197 -9.62 -17.79 6.79
CA GLU A 197 -9.34 -18.57 7.99
C GLU A 197 -9.02 -17.69 9.21
N TYR A 198 -8.84 -16.38 9.02
CA TYR A 198 -8.43 -15.42 10.04
C TYR A 198 -9.53 -14.35 10.26
N PRO A 199 -9.62 -13.75 11.47
CA PRO A 199 -10.57 -12.67 11.74
C PRO A 199 -10.10 -11.33 11.16
N VAL A 200 -9.78 -11.29 9.86
CA VAL A 200 -9.36 -10.08 9.15
C VAL A 200 -10.55 -9.34 8.55
N LYS A 201 -10.41 -8.04 8.41
CA LYS A 201 -11.37 -7.20 7.66
C LYS A 201 -10.85 -7.02 6.24
N ALA A 202 -11.73 -7.06 5.26
CA ALA A 202 -11.43 -6.76 3.87
C ALA A 202 -12.01 -5.39 3.49
N LEU A 203 -11.23 -4.60 2.74
CA LEU A 203 -11.65 -3.38 2.05
C LEU A 203 -11.59 -3.66 0.54
N ILE A 204 -12.48 -3.08 -0.24
CA ILE A 204 -12.41 -3.13 -1.71
C ILE A 204 -11.75 -1.84 -2.19
N GLY A 205 -10.63 -1.98 -2.94
CA GLY A 205 -9.84 -0.86 -3.47
C GLY A 205 -9.54 -0.96 -4.97
#